data_57805e20d57078bb96a13a9b231e97f7
#
_entry.id   57805e20d57078bb96a13a9b231e97f7
#
_cell.length_a   1.000
_cell.length_b   1.000
_cell.length_c   1.000
_cell.angle_alpha   90.00
_cell.angle_beta   90.00
_cell.angle_gamma   90.00
#
_symmetry.space_group_name_H-M   'P 1'
#
loop_
_entity.id
_entity.type
_entity.pdbx_description
1 polymer ?
#
loop_
_entity_poly.entity_id
_entity_poly.type
_entity_poly.pdbx_seq_one_letter_code
_entity_poly.pdbx_strand_id
1 'polypeptide(L)'
;MKPKQIFNSILAVLFVFPLMGTFAQQAPNSGSIEVITTFDYPGTGNLTLPQKINERGDIVGEYIDSTGVTRGFVRFSDGSFSDPIVDPNDTVGFTEGRGINNSRTVAGDYAISDGTLHSFFLSGDTFTEYDVPGAVQTNLLSINDAGDFTGGFDPDGSGVFQAFVSVAGTLTSFSVPGAASTFAYEITNSNQLVVGYFIDGSGILHGYYRDADGALHFPIDPSGSVGTVLFGLNDKNWVVGRYADSSGATHGLFFVPPDRFFTFDYPGSTFTSLNGINAQGLICGRYVDASGIAHGFLARVRGTPPATPAGMEMKAFDSRSLVTPLNPSPSAWGGAMPAR
;
A
#
# COMPACT_ATOMS: atom_id res chain seq x y z
N MET A 1 2.86 -39.10 16.59
CA MET A 1 2.33 -37.78 16.39
C MET A 1 2.78 -37.35 15.00
N LYS A 2 1.84 -37.09 14.07
CA LYS A 2 2.16 -36.65 12.71
C LYS A 2 2.28 -35.12 12.75
N PRO A 3 3.27 -34.50 12.08
CA PRO A 3 3.32 -33.06 12.00
C PRO A 3 2.12 -32.56 11.19
N LYS A 4 1.38 -31.61 11.73
CA LYS A 4 0.33 -30.89 10.99
C LYS A 4 1.04 -30.02 9.95
N GLN A 5 0.76 -30.30 8.69
CA GLN A 5 1.11 -29.40 7.60
C GLN A 5 0.31 -28.12 7.77
N ILE A 6 1.00 -27.06 8.16
CA ILE A 6 0.50 -25.68 8.11
C ILE A 6 1.15 -25.09 6.85
N PHE A 7 0.58 -25.37 5.69
CA PHE A 7 0.91 -24.62 4.49
C PHE A 7 -0.18 -24.82 3.45
N ASN A 8 -0.75 -23.78 3.05
CA ASN A 8 -1.34 -23.38 1.78
C ASN A 8 -2.72 -22.79 1.94
N SER A 9 -2.76 -21.50 1.85
CA SER A 9 -3.82 -20.83 1.11
C SER A 9 -3.43 -19.37 0.88
N ILE A 10 -2.47 -19.15 -0.04
CA ILE A 10 -2.51 -17.94 -0.86
C ILE A 10 -3.69 -18.15 -1.78
N LEU A 11 -4.88 -17.83 -1.30
CA LEU A 11 -6.06 -17.81 -2.14
C LEU A 11 -6.13 -16.43 -2.81
N ALA A 12 -5.46 -16.33 -3.96
CA ALA A 12 -5.84 -15.35 -4.96
C ALA A 12 -7.29 -15.65 -5.30
N VAL A 13 -8.24 -14.89 -4.78
CA VAL A 13 -9.63 -14.97 -5.23
C VAL A 13 -9.66 -14.38 -6.63
N LEU A 14 -9.46 -15.26 -7.62
CA LEU A 14 -9.83 -15.02 -9.01
C LEU A 14 -11.34 -15.16 -9.11
N PHE A 15 -12.06 -14.05 -9.17
CA PHE A 15 -13.39 -14.05 -9.74
C PHE A 15 -13.25 -13.93 -11.26
N VAL A 16 -13.38 -15.06 -11.95
CA VAL A 16 -13.53 -15.10 -13.41
C VAL A 16 -15.00 -14.85 -13.73
N PHE A 17 -15.30 -13.69 -14.30
CA PHE A 17 -16.55 -13.48 -15.02
C PHE A 17 -16.24 -13.04 -16.46
N PRO A 18 -16.85 -13.67 -17.47
CA PRO A 18 -16.72 -13.25 -18.84
C PRO A 18 -17.81 -12.21 -19.16
N LEU A 19 -17.45 -10.96 -19.40
CA LEU A 19 -18.28 -10.09 -20.24
C LEU A 19 -17.39 -9.05 -20.93
N MET A 20 -17.31 -9.15 -22.25
CA MET A 20 -16.74 -8.12 -23.11
C MET A 20 -17.64 -6.87 -23.07
N GLY A 21 -17.22 -5.86 -22.31
CA GLY A 21 -17.75 -4.52 -22.39
C GLY A 21 -16.80 -3.65 -23.23
N THR A 22 -17.28 -3.05 -24.29
CA THR A 22 -16.54 -2.05 -25.08
C THR A 22 -16.32 -0.81 -24.19
N PHE A 23 -15.08 -0.62 -23.71
CA PHE A 23 -14.70 0.58 -22.99
C PHE A 23 -14.60 1.75 -23.97
N ALA A 24 -15.44 2.75 -23.79
CA ALA A 24 -15.29 4.04 -24.46
C ALA A 24 -14.04 4.73 -23.89
N GLN A 25 -13.03 4.88 -24.73
CA GLN A 25 -11.82 5.63 -24.43
C GLN A 25 -12.18 7.10 -24.20
N GLN A 26 -12.14 7.57 -22.96
CA GLN A 26 -12.44 8.96 -22.62
C GLN A 26 -11.32 9.87 -23.15
N ALA A 27 -11.68 10.91 -23.89
CA ALA A 27 -10.75 11.87 -24.46
C ALA A 27 -9.90 12.56 -23.38
N PRO A 28 -8.64 12.92 -23.66
CA PRO A 28 -7.73 13.48 -22.67
C PRO A 28 -8.15 14.89 -22.28
N ASN A 29 -8.69 15.05 -21.08
CA ASN A 29 -8.79 16.34 -20.41
C ASN A 29 -7.45 16.67 -19.75
N SER A 30 -7.11 17.93 -19.66
CA SER A 30 -5.88 18.60 -19.24
C SER A 30 -5.23 18.06 -17.96
N GLY A 31 -4.62 16.92 -18.02
CA GLY A 31 -3.91 16.21 -16.96
C GLY A 31 -4.18 14.72 -17.09
N SER A 32 -3.15 13.94 -17.33
CA SER A 32 -3.24 12.49 -17.52
C SER A 32 -2.13 11.80 -16.75
N ILE A 33 -2.37 10.56 -16.37
CA ILE A 33 -1.31 9.64 -15.92
C ILE A 33 -0.87 8.85 -17.15
N GLU A 34 0.42 8.95 -17.50
CA GLU A 34 1.02 8.29 -18.63
C GLU A 34 1.98 7.21 -18.14
N VAL A 35 1.79 5.96 -18.59
CA VAL A 35 2.71 4.86 -18.32
C VAL A 35 4.01 5.10 -19.11
N ILE A 36 5.13 5.11 -18.40
CA ILE A 36 6.47 5.27 -18.98
C ILE A 36 7.03 3.90 -19.37
N THR A 37 6.93 2.92 -18.47
CA THR A 37 7.42 1.55 -18.67
C THR A 37 6.75 0.58 -17.71
N THR A 38 6.76 -0.69 -18.07
CA THR A 38 6.46 -1.81 -17.19
C THR A 38 7.73 -2.55 -16.84
N PHE A 39 7.72 -3.27 -15.73
CA PHE A 39 8.87 -4.06 -15.29
C PHE A 39 8.47 -5.22 -14.40
N ASP A 40 9.30 -6.27 -14.46
CA ASP A 40 9.23 -7.41 -13.55
C ASP A 40 10.61 -7.63 -12.93
N TYR A 41 10.64 -8.13 -11.71
CA TYR A 41 11.90 -8.55 -11.10
C TYR A 41 12.48 -9.72 -11.90
N PRO A 42 13.78 -9.71 -12.27
CA PRO A 42 14.36 -10.66 -13.21
C PRO A 42 14.25 -12.12 -12.77
N GLY A 43 13.98 -13.01 -13.74
CA GLY A 43 14.13 -14.46 -13.56
C GLY A 43 13.00 -15.17 -12.87
N THR A 44 11.87 -14.53 -12.66
CA THR A 44 10.87 -15.05 -11.75
C THR A 44 9.66 -15.70 -12.41
N GLY A 45 9.06 -15.15 -13.44
CA GLY A 45 7.70 -15.55 -13.87
C GLY A 45 6.66 -15.31 -12.78
N ASN A 46 6.82 -14.28 -11.97
CA ASN A 46 6.27 -14.12 -10.64
C ASN A 46 5.52 -12.80 -10.48
N LEU A 47 5.03 -12.58 -9.27
CA LEU A 47 4.35 -11.34 -8.94
C LEU A 47 5.39 -10.27 -8.58
N THR A 48 5.37 -9.14 -9.28
CA THR A 48 6.21 -7.97 -8.95
C THR A 48 5.34 -6.87 -8.36
N LEU A 49 5.62 -6.48 -7.14
CA LEU A 49 4.77 -5.64 -6.31
C LEU A 49 5.53 -4.39 -5.84
N PRO A 50 5.62 -3.33 -6.67
CA PRO A 50 6.22 -2.06 -6.26
C PRO A 50 5.41 -1.43 -5.13
N GLN A 51 6.10 -0.85 -4.12
CA GLN A 51 5.46 -0.22 -2.96
C GLN A 51 5.67 1.29 -2.91
N LYS A 52 6.92 1.75 -2.99
CA LYS A 52 7.25 3.18 -2.88
C LYS A 52 8.29 3.61 -3.91
N ILE A 53 8.32 4.92 -4.16
CA ILE A 53 9.30 5.57 -5.04
C ILE A 53 9.88 6.80 -4.34
N ASN A 54 11.21 6.93 -4.32
CA ASN A 54 11.89 8.10 -3.76
C ASN A 54 12.04 9.23 -4.81
N GLU A 55 12.62 10.36 -4.39
CA GLU A 55 12.83 11.52 -5.28
C GLU A 55 13.89 11.28 -6.36
N ARG A 56 14.72 10.24 -6.23
CA ARG A 56 15.67 9.82 -7.27
C ARG A 56 15.01 8.96 -8.35
N GLY A 57 13.78 8.46 -8.10
CA GLY A 57 13.09 7.52 -8.97
C GLY A 57 13.46 6.05 -8.69
N ASP A 58 14.14 5.77 -7.58
CA ASP A 58 14.35 4.40 -7.13
C ASP A 58 13.05 3.88 -6.50
N ILE A 59 12.69 2.64 -6.82
CA ILE A 59 11.43 2.00 -6.40
C ILE A 59 11.77 0.83 -5.48
N VAL A 60 11.19 0.79 -4.29
CA VAL A 60 11.22 -0.37 -3.41
C VAL A 60 9.93 -1.17 -3.55
N GLY A 61 10.02 -2.47 -3.34
CA GLY A 61 8.87 -3.37 -3.33
C GLY A 61 9.29 -4.78 -2.96
N GLU A 62 8.38 -5.72 -3.21
CA GLU A 62 8.63 -7.15 -3.08
C GLU A 62 8.27 -7.90 -4.36
N TYR A 63 8.82 -9.08 -4.50
CA TYR A 63 8.40 -10.06 -5.50
C TYR A 63 8.12 -11.39 -4.81
N ILE A 64 7.21 -12.16 -5.39
CA ILE A 64 6.89 -13.50 -4.92
C ILE A 64 7.39 -14.49 -5.97
N ASP A 65 8.28 -15.39 -5.63
CA ASP A 65 8.81 -16.36 -6.57
C ASP A 65 7.86 -17.54 -6.79
N SER A 66 8.15 -18.40 -7.78
CA SER A 66 7.31 -19.55 -8.15
C SER A 66 7.12 -20.58 -7.02
N THR A 67 7.89 -20.47 -5.95
CA THR A 67 7.77 -21.32 -4.76
C THR A 67 6.93 -20.68 -3.66
N GLY A 68 6.48 -19.42 -3.87
CA GLY A 68 5.69 -18.65 -2.90
C GLY A 68 6.54 -17.90 -1.88
N VAL A 69 7.85 -17.80 -2.07
CA VAL A 69 8.74 -17.05 -1.19
C VAL A 69 8.72 -15.58 -1.59
N THR A 70 8.51 -14.70 -0.61
CA THR A 70 8.49 -13.24 -0.76
C THR A 70 9.85 -12.65 -0.42
N ARG A 71 10.38 -11.79 -1.30
CA ARG A 71 11.64 -11.07 -1.08
C ARG A 71 11.49 -9.62 -1.50
N GLY A 72 12.11 -8.73 -0.73
CA GLY A 72 12.20 -7.33 -1.11
C GLY A 72 13.16 -7.08 -2.27
N PHE A 73 12.97 -5.95 -2.95
CA PHE A 73 13.90 -5.44 -3.97
C PHE A 73 13.95 -3.92 -3.98
N VAL A 74 15.02 -3.38 -4.54
CA VAL A 74 15.07 -2.00 -5.04
C VAL A 74 15.28 -2.05 -6.55
N ARG A 75 14.40 -1.38 -7.31
CA ARG A 75 14.64 -1.06 -8.72
C ARG A 75 15.18 0.36 -8.80
N PHE A 76 16.40 0.49 -9.28
CA PHE A 76 17.05 1.79 -9.43
C PHE A 76 16.44 2.59 -10.59
N SER A 77 16.65 3.89 -10.57
CA SER A 77 16.13 4.82 -11.60
C SER A 77 16.65 4.55 -13.02
N ASP A 78 17.79 3.88 -13.14
CA ASP A 78 18.35 3.43 -14.42
C ASP A 78 17.71 2.13 -14.96
N GLY A 79 16.83 1.51 -14.17
CA GLY A 79 16.11 0.28 -14.51
C GLY A 79 16.76 -1.00 -13.99
N SER A 80 17.97 -0.95 -13.43
CA SER A 80 18.61 -2.10 -12.79
C SER A 80 17.94 -2.45 -11.45
N PHE A 81 18.19 -3.66 -10.96
CA PHE A 81 17.64 -4.15 -9.68
C PHE A 81 18.77 -4.45 -8.70
N SER A 82 18.47 -4.31 -7.42
CA SER A 82 19.31 -4.85 -6.34
C SER A 82 19.30 -6.37 -6.32
N ASP A 83 20.24 -6.96 -5.61
CA ASP A 83 20.07 -8.33 -5.12
C ASP A 83 18.79 -8.41 -4.26
N PRO A 84 18.21 -9.63 -4.10
CA PRO A 84 17.07 -9.83 -3.22
C PRO A 84 17.35 -9.32 -1.80
N ILE A 85 16.41 -8.55 -1.25
CA ILE A 85 16.43 -8.17 0.16
C ILE A 85 15.80 -9.30 0.96
N VAL A 86 16.57 -9.90 1.86
CA VAL A 86 16.14 -10.96 2.77
C VAL A 86 16.67 -10.61 4.16
N ASP A 87 15.77 -10.39 5.11
CA ASP A 87 16.18 -10.15 6.48
C ASP A 87 16.83 -11.42 7.07
N PRO A 88 17.98 -11.33 7.76
CA PRO A 88 18.67 -12.51 8.31
C PRO A 88 17.84 -13.26 9.37
N ASN A 89 16.82 -12.66 9.96
CA ASN A 89 15.91 -13.29 10.92
C ASN A 89 14.63 -13.84 10.28
N ASP A 90 14.42 -13.63 8.97
CA ASP A 90 13.32 -14.27 8.23
C ASP A 90 13.46 -15.79 8.27
N THR A 91 12.55 -16.45 8.95
CA THR A 91 12.58 -17.92 9.11
C THR A 91 11.54 -18.63 8.26
N VAL A 92 10.72 -17.89 7.50
CA VAL A 92 9.60 -18.46 6.74
C VAL A 92 9.62 -18.10 5.25
N GLY A 93 10.58 -17.29 4.81
CA GLY A 93 10.68 -16.82 3.43
C GLY A 93 9.69 -15.70 3.12
N PHE A 94 9.60 -14.73 4.04
CA PHE A 94 8.75 -13.56 3.90
C PHE A 94 9.51 -12.32 4.36
N THR A 95 10.08 -11.59 3.40
CA THR A 95 10.71 -10.28 3.61
C THR A 95 10.17 -9.29 2.57
N GLU A 96 9.65 -8.16 3.02
CA GLU A 96 9.07 -7.12 2.16
C GLU A 96 9.85 -5.80 2.27
N GLY A 97 10.02 -5.10 1.15
CA GLY A 97 10.46 -3.72 1.13
C GLY A 97 9.27 -2.78 1.02
N ARG A 98 9.05 -1.92 2.02
CA ARG A 98 7.85 -1.09 2.15
C ARG A 98 8.07 0.39 1.89
N GLY A 99 9.15 0.97 2.40
CA GLY A 99 9.50 2.38 2.27
C GLY A 99 10.93 2.57 1.79
N ILE A 100 11.20 3.67 1.10
CA ILE A 100 12.55 4.04 0.66
C ILE A 100 12.71 5.56 0.65
N ASN A 101 13.77 6.08 1.29
CA ASN A 101 14.13 7.48 1.25
C ASN A 101 15.24 7.78 0.21
N ASN A 102 15.62 9.06 0.08
CA ASN A 102 16.66 9.47 -0.86
C ASN A 102 18.08 9.03 -0.48
N SER A 103 18.33 8.65 0.75
CA SER A 103 19.56 8.00 1.19
C SER A 103 19.59 6.51 0.85
N ARG A 104 18.51 5.97 0.25
CA ARG A 104 18.29 4.55 -0.02
C ARG A 104 18.22 3.70 1.25
N THR A 105 17.84 4.30 2.38
CA THR A 105 17.41 3.50 3.52
C THR A 105 16.05 2.91 3.19
N VAL A 106 15.94 1.59 3.26
CA VAL A 106 14.70 0.84 3.08
C VAL A 106 14.10 0.55 4.44
N ALA A 107 12.81 0.83 4.60
CA ALA A 107 11.99 0.31 5.68
C ALA A 107 11.22 -0.91 5.16
N GLY A 108 11.11 -1.95 5.97
CA GLY A 108 10.45 -3.18 5.56
C GLY A 108 10.07 -4.07 6.72
N ASP A 109 9.49 -5.21 6.37
CA ASP A 109 8.99 -6.20 7.32
C ASP A 109 9.49 -7.60 6.96
N TYR A 110 9.60 -8.45 7.96
CA TYR A 110 9.88 -9.89 7.80
C TYR A 110 9.00 -10.70 8.76
N ALA A 111 8.80 -11.97 8.44
CA ALA A 111 8.04 -12.86 9.29
C ALA A 111 8.91 -13.93 9.95
N ILE A 112 8.53 -14.34 11.14
CA ILE A 112 9.16 -15.46 11.86
C ILE A 112 8.19 -16.63 12.04
N SER A 113 8.72 -17.77 12.51
CA SER A 113 8.00 -19.05 12.53
C SER A 113 6.77 -19.10 13.43
N ASP A 114 6.59 -18.18 14.36
CA ASP A 114 5.38 -18.08 15.18
C ASP A 114 4.23 -17.34 14.48
N GLY A 115 4.50 -16.77 13.28
CA GLY A 115 3.54 -16.06 12.44
C GLY A 115 3.44 -14.56 12.75
N THR A 116 4.37 -14.01 13.55
CA THR A 116 4.44 -12.57 13.83
C THR A 116 5.28 -11.85 12.78
N LEU A 117 4.93 -10.56 12.54
CA LEU A 117 5.69 -9.66 11.70
C LEU A 117 6.56 -8.75 12.55
N HIS A 118 7.80 -8.60 12.12
CA HIS A 118 8.80 -7.71 12.67
C HIS A 118 9.32 -6.80 11.58
N SER A 119 9.92 -5.69 11.96
CA SER A 119 10.32 -4.68 10.99
C SER A 119 11.81 -4.39 11.05
N PHE A 120 12.31 -3.85 9.94
CA PHE A 120 13.71 -3.49 9.80
C PHE A 120 13.91 -2.18 9.05
N PHE A 121 15.07 -1.57 9.27
CA PHE A 121 15.68 -0.61 8.37
C PHE A 121 16.92 -1.25 7.73
N LEU A 122 17.05 -1.11 6.40
CA LEU A 122 18.23 -1.54 5.65
C LEU A 122 18.96 -0.31 5.10
N SER A 123 20.21 -0.11 5.49
CA SER A 123 21.07 0.96 4.97
C SER A 123 22.38 0.35 4.46
N GLY A 124 22.62 0.45 3.14
CA GLY A 124 23.64 -0.37 2.49
C GLY A 124 23.35 -1.85 2.71
N ASP A 125 24.27 -2.57 3.34
CA ASP A 125 24.14 -4.01 3.67
C ASP A 125 23.79 -4.25 5.15
N THR A 126 23.46 -3.19 5.90
CA THR A 126 23.22 -3.28 7.34
C THR A 126 21.73 -3.26 7.65
N PHE A 127 21.23 -4.36 8.19
CA PHE A 127 19.90 -4.43 8.78
C PHE A 127 19.94 -3.93 10.23
N THR A 128 18.94 -3.14 10.58
CA THR A 128 18.66 -2.68 11.94
C THR A 128 17.22 -3.00 12.27
N GLU A 129 16.99 -3.88 13.21
CA GLU A 129 15.63 -4.25 13.61
C GLU A 129 14.94 -3.09 14.31
N TYR A 130 13.65 -3.00 14.08
CA TYR A 130 12.77 -2.05 14.73
C TYR A 130 11.41 -2.67 15.00
N ASP A 131 11.03 -2.68 16.28
CA ASP A 131 9.66 -2.94 16.69
C ASP A 131 9.17 -1.83 17.63
N VAL A 132 7.89 -1.53 17.55
CA VAL A 132 7.25 -0.63 18.52
C VAL A 132 7.39 -1.24 19.91
N PRO A 133 7.95 -0.52 20.89
CA PRO A 133 8.21 -1.08 22.23
C PRO A 133 6.96 -1.68 22.87
N GLY A 134 7.04 -2.98 23.16
CA GLY A 134 5.96 -3.76 23.79
C GLY A 134 4.88 -4.27 22.84
N ALA A 135 4.98 -4.02 21.54
CA ALA A 135 4.09 -4.61 20.54
C ALA A 135 4.41 -6.10 20.32
N VAL A 136 3.41 -6.88 19.93
CA VAL A 136 3.56 -8.26 19.48
C VAL A 136 3.96 -8.32 18.01
N GLN A 137 3.46 -7.38 17.20
CA GLN A 137 3.80 -7.24 15.78
C GLN A 137 3.99 -5.78 15.43
N THR A 138 4.91 -5.52 14.51
CA THR A 138 5.15 -4.19 13.94
C THR A 138 5.29 -4.28 12.44
N ASN A 139 4.63 -3.35 11.72
CA ASN A 139 4.78 -3.14 10.28
C ASN A 139 5.32 -1.73 10.02
N LEU A 140 6.53 -1.62 9.48
CA LEU A 140 7.05 -0.36 8.93
C LEU A 140 6.58 -0.20 7.49
N LEU A 141 5.84 0.86 7.21
CA LEU A 141 5.21 1.07 5.91
C LEU A 141 5.82 2.21 5.09
N SER A 142 6.51 3.15 5.74
CA SER A 142 7.20 4.25 5.05
C SER A 142 8.33 4.84 5.88
N ILE A 143 9.28 5.49 5.19
CA ILE A 143 10.34 6.31 5.76
C ILE A 143 10.56 7.52 4.86
N ASN A 144 10.66 8.72 5.45
CA ASN A 144 10.97 9.95 4.73
C ASN A 144 12.48 10.29 4.75
N ASP A 145 12.85 11.42 4.14
CA ASP A 145 14.27 11.84 4.04
C ASP A 145 14.88 12.32 5.35
N ALA A 146 14.07 12.72 6.31
CA ALA A 146 14.52 13.06 7.67
C ALA A 146 14.74 11.81 8.54
N GLY A 147 14.33 10.63 8.07
CA GLY A 147 14.34 9.39 8.83
C GLY A 147 13.11 9.24 9.73
N ASP A 148 12.08 10.07 9.53
CA ASP A 148 10.79 9.88 10.16
C ASP A 148 10.02 8.76 9.43
N PHE A 149 9.22 8.00 10.14
CA PHE A 149 8.61 6.80 9.60
C PHE A 149 7.21 6.55 10.15
N THR A 150 6.46 5.71 9.44
CA THR A 150 5.08 5.36 9.78
C THR A 150 4.83 3.87 9.65
N GLY A 151 3.73 3.43 10.26
CA GLY A 151 3.34 2.03 10.17
C GLY A 151 2.08 1.70 10.95
N GLY A 152 1.97 0.41 11.28
CA GLY A 152 0.96 -0.14 12.16
C GLY A 152 1.58 -1.13 13.12
N PHE A 153 1.01 -1.31 14.30
CA PHE A 153 1.46 -2.30 15.28
C PHE A 153 0.27 -2.94 15.98
N ASP A 154 0.43 -4.19 16.34
CA ASP A 154 -0.51 -4.93 17.17
C ASP A 154 0.07 -5.01 18.60
N PRO A 155 -0.55 -4.32 19.59
CA PRO A 155 0.01 -4.21 20.93
C PRO A 155 -0.08 -5.50 21.75
N ASP A 156 -1.02 -6.41 21.46
CA ASP A 156 -1.37 -7.53 22.32
C ASP A 156 -1.57 -8.88 21.61
N GLY A 157 -1.33 -8.93 20.30
CA GLY A 157 -1.51 -10.14 19.50
C GLY A 157 -2.97 -10.45 19.14
N SER A 158 -3.87 -9.50 19.31
CA SER A 158 -5.29 -9.65 18.96
C SER A 158 -5.55 -9.60 17.46
N GLY A 159 -4.59 -9.14 16.66
CA GLY A 159 -4.76 -8.83 15.24
C GLY A 159 -5.41 -7.46 14.99
N VAL A 160 -5.56 -6.63 16.03
CA VAL A 160 -6.07 -5.26 15.96
C VAL A 160 -4.89 -4.29 15.92
N PHE A 161 -4.71 -3.62 14.80
CA PHE A 161 -3.59 -2.72 14.59
C PHE A 161 -3.96 -1.27 14.90
N GLN A 162 -3.00 -0.58 15.53
CA GLN A 162 -2.98 0.85 15.71
C GLN A 162 -1.95 1.47 14.76
N ALA A 163 -2.27 2.59 14.15
CA ALA A 163 -1.31 3.35 13.37
C ALA A 163 -0.29 4.05 14.29
N PHE A 164 0.90 4.26 13.78
CA PHE A 164 1.89 5.11 14.43
C PHE A 164 2.63 6.00 13.43
N VAL A 165 3.16 7.09 13.95
CA VAL A 165 4.12 7.98 13.30
C VAL A 165 5.26 8.24 14.27
N SER A 166 6.50 8.16 13.79
CA SER A 166 7.69 8.56 14.53
C SER A 166 8.29 9.78 13.86
N VAL A 167 8.30 10.90 14.54
CA VAL A 167 8.86 12.17 14.06
C VAL A 167 9.94 12.64 15.02
N ALA A 168 11.14 12.87 14.50
CA ALA A 168 12.32 13.27 15.28
C ALA A 168 12.54 12.34 16.51
N GLY A 169 12.32 11.03 16.32
CA GLY A 169 12.47 10.00 17.34
C GLY A 169 11.33 9.94 18.36
N THR A 170 10.28 10.74 18.20
CA THR A 170 9.10 10.71 19.06
C THR A 170 8.00 9.87 18.41
N LEU A 171 7.68 8.73 19.01
CA LEU A 171 6.60 7.84 18.57
C LEU A 171 5.25 8.36 19.08
N THR A 172 4.29 8.48 18.17
CA THR A 172 2.88 8.79 18.47
C THR A 172 1.99 7.76 17.81
N SER A 173 1.19 7.05 18.61
CA SER A 173 0.18 6.11 18.11
C SER A 173 -1.20 6.77 18.04
N PHE A 174 -2.02 6.29 17.11
CA PHE A 174 -3.39 6.76 16.95
C PHE A 174 -4.25 5.71 16.25
N SER A 175 -5.57 5.86 16.38
CA SER A 175 -6.54 5.08 15.62
C SER A 175 -7.64 5.99 15.09
N VAL A 176 -8.18 5.67 13.91
CA VAL A 176 -9.40 6.33 13.42
C VAL A 176 -10.54 5.95 14.35
N PRO A 177 -11.34 6.92 14.85
CA PRO A 177 -12.43 6.64 15.75
C PRO A 177 -13.42 5.60 15.19
N GLY A 178 -13.66 4.53 15.96
CA GLY A 178 -14.55 3.43 15.57
C GLY A 178 -13.95 2.40 14.60
N ALA A 179 -12.67 2.55 14.21
CA ALA A 179 -12.01 1.55 13.39
C ALA A 179 -11.71 0.26 14.16
N ALA A 180 -11.76 -0.87 13.47
CA ALA A 180 -11.25 -2.16 13.95
C ALA A 180 -9.72 -2.22 13.86
N SER A 181 -9.13 -1.62 12.81
CA SER A 181 -7.68 -1.45 12.68
C SER A 181 -7.37 -0.18 11.89
N THR A 182 -6.21 0.44 12.16
CA THR A 182 -5.73 1.65 11.47
C THR A 182 -4.25 1.47 11.09
N PHE A 183 -3.88 1.87 9.86
CA PHE A 183 -2.51 1.79 9.34
C PHE A 183 -2.09 3.13 8.73
N ALA A 184 -0.91 3.64 9.08
CA ALA A 184 -0.30 4.82 8.47
C ALA A 184 0.69 4.39 7.39
N TYR A 185 0.39 4.70 6.12
CA TYR A 185 1.12 4.18 4.96
C TYR A 185 2.19 5.11 4.41
N GLU A 186 2.05 6.40 4.57
CA GLU A 186 3.03 7.38 4.05
C GLU A 186 3.01 8.65 4.87
N ILE A 187 4.18 9.28 4.97
CA ILE A 187 4.39 10.60 5.57
C ILE A 187 5.16 11.50 4.60
N THR A 188 4.76 12.76 4.46
CA THR A 188 5.50 13.74 3.64
C THR A 188 6.90 14.00 4.22
N ASN A 189 7.86 14.42 3.35
CA ASN A 189 9.16 14.88 3.81
C ASN A 189 9.05 16.13 4.71
N SER A 190 8.01 16.92 4.51
CA SER A 190 7.69 18.10 5.32
C SER A 190 6.98 17.80 6.64
N ASN A 191 6.62 16.53 6.90
CA ASN A 191 5.84 16.08 8.07
C ASN A 191 4.46 16.76 8.22
N GLN A 192 3.89 17.26 7.10
CA GLN A 192 2.62 17.98 7.12
C GLN A 192 1.41 17.09 6.97
N LEU A 193 1.59 15.91 6.39
CA LEU A 193 0.49 15.01 6.11
C LEU A 193 0.92 13.55 6.25
N VAL A 194 0.01 12.73 6.78
CA VAL A 194 0.08 11.26 6.79
C VAL A 194 -1.14 10.71 6.10
N VAL A 195 -1.00 9.71 5.25
CA VAL A 195 -2.11 8.98 4.64
C VAL A 195 -2.07 7.51 5.02
N GLY A 196 -3.23 6.87 4.93
CA GLY A 196 -3.35 5.45 5.18
C GLY A 196 -4.76 4.94 4.97
N TYR A 197 -5.06 3.82 5.58
CA TYR A 197 -6.40 3.28 5.60
C TYR A 197 -6.77 2.76 6.98
N PHE A 198 -8.05 2.60 7.20
CA PHE A 198 -8.59 1.90 8.36
C PHE A 198 -9.60 0.84 7.91
N ILE A 199 -9.83 -0.12 8.78
CA ILE A 199 -10.84 -1.15 8.62
C ILE A 199 -11.98 -0.81 9.58
N ASP A 200 -13.20 -0.72 9.08
CA ASP A 200 -14.37 -0.48 9.92
C ASP A 200 -14.83 -1.76 10.66
N GLY A 201 -15.84 -1.65 11.51
CA GLY A 201 -16.40 -2.79 12.25
C GLY A 201 -17.07 -3.86 11.38
N SER A 202 -17.29 -3.60 10.09
CA SER A 202 -17.81 -4.54 9.08
C SER A 202 -16.70 -5.18 8.23
N GLY A 203 -15.43 -4.81 8.46
CA GLY A 203 -14.29 -5.30 7.69
C GLY A 203 -14.06 -4.55 6.37
N ILE A 204 -14.69 -3.39 6.16
CA ILE A 204 -14.53 -2.58 4.95
C ILE A 204 -13.34 -1.64 5.13
N LEU A 205 -12.53 -1.52 4.06
CA LEU A 205 -11.37 -0.63 4.02
C LEU A 205 -11.80 0.78 3.60
N HIS A 206 -11.31 1.78 4.31
CA HIS A 206 -11.56 3.20 4.03
C HIS A 206 -10.25 3.99 4.07
N GLY A 207 -10.06 4.90 3.13
CA GLY A 207 -8.94 5.83 3.18
C GLY A 207 -9.09 6.88 4.29
N TYR A 208 -7.96 7.42 4.76
CA TYR A 208 -7.92 8.60 5.61
C TYR A 208 -6.64 9.41 5.35
N TYR A 209 -6.66 10.67 5.75
CA TYR A 209 -5.44 11.45 5.96
C TYR A 209 -5.46 12.14 7.32
N ARG A 210 -4.26 12.42 7.84
CA ARG A 210 -4.03 13.06 9.13
C ARG A 210 -3.10 14.25 8.94
N ASP A 211 -3.53 15.41 9.43
CA ASP A 211 -2.73 16.64 9.40
C ASP A 211 -1.61 16.63 10.47
N ALA A 212 -0.68 17.57 10.36
CA ALA A 212 0.45 17.70 11.30
C ALA A 212 0.02 17.98 12.73
N ASP A 213 -1.12 18.64 12.93
CA ASP A 213 -1.70 18.92 14.25
C ASP A 213 -2.48 17.71 14.84
N GLY A 214 -2.58 16.63 14.08
CA GLY A 214 -3.22 15.38 14.49
C GLY A 214 -4.67 15.25 14.06
N ALA A 215 -5.25 16.22 13.34
CA ALA A 215 -6.61 16.13 12.85
C ALA A 215 -6.77 15.01 11.83
N LEU A 216 -7.81 14.18 12.00
CA LEU A 216 -8.11 13.05 11.14
C LEU A 216 -9.26 13.39 10.20
N HIS A 217 -9.06 13.16 8.90
CA HIS A 217 -10.05 13.31 7.84
C HIS A 217 -10.40 11.94 7.27
N PHE A 218 -11.62 11.48 7.50
CA PHE A 218 -12.09 10.14 7.14
C PHE A 218 -13.63 10.07 7.07
N PRO A 219 -14.23 9.12 6.34
CA PRO A 219 -13.57 8.27 5.36
C PRO A 219 -13.26 9.03 4.07
N ILE A 220 -12.17 8.63 3.40
CA ILE A 220 -11.81 9.14 2.08
C ILE A 220 -12.12 8.06 1.05
N ASP A 221 -13.33 8.10 0.51
CA ASP A 221 -13.85 7.09 -0.41
C ASP A 221 -14.42 7.75 -1.66
N PRO A 222 -13.98 7.34 -2.86
CA PRO A 222 -14.67 7.74 -4.09
C PRO A 222 -16.12 7.25 -4.10
N SER A 223 -17.02 8.03 -4.71
CA SER A 223 -18.41 7.61 -4.86
C SER A 223 -18.51 6.28 -5.62
N GLY A 224 -19.29 5.33 -5.07
CA GLY A 224 -19.46 3.99 -5.65
C GLY A 224 -18.39 2.98 -5.24
N SER A 225 -17.34 3.37 -4.51
CA SER A 225 -16.37 2.42 -3.97
C SER A 225 -16.98 1.50 -2.91
N VAL A 226 -16.47 0.28 -2.85
CA VAL A 226 -16.78 -0.71 -1.80
C VAL A 226 -15.56 -0.99 -0.91
N GLY A 227 -14.45 -0.32 -1.17
CA GLY A 227 -13.25 -0.34 -0.35
C GLY A 227 -12.18 0.57 -0.93
N THR A 228 -11.47 1.34 -0.08
CA THR A 228 -10.45 2.31 -0.49
C THR A 228 -9.19 2.16 0.36
N VAL A 229 -8.02 2.25 -0.28
CA VAL A 229 -6.72 2.27 0.40
C VAL A 229 -5.88 3.40 -0.19
N LEU A 230 -5.33 4.27 0.66
CA LEU A 230 -4.37 5.30 0.29
C LEU A 230 -2.96 4.79 0.65
N PHE A 231 -2.06 4.78 -0.33
CA PHE A 231 -0.73 4.20 -0.18
C PHE A 231 0.40 5.21 -0.22
N GLY A 232 0.40 6.12 -1.17
CA GLY A 232 1.49 7.04 -1.46
C GLY A 232 1.07 8.49 -1.37
N LEU A 233 2.02 9.35 -1.02
CA LEU A 233 1.82 10.77 -0.80
C LEU A 233 3.11 11.51 -1.13
N ASN A 234 3.01 12.72 -1.70
CA ASN A 234 4.16 13.61 -1.88
C ASN A 234 3.94 15.00 -1.21
N ASP A 235 4.98 15.81 -1.18
CA ASP A 235 4.93 17.16 -0.56
C ASP A 235 4.03 18.17 -1.32
N LYS A 236 3.44 17.79 -2.45
CA LYS A 236 2.37 18.56 -3.12
C LYS A 236 0.98 18.17 -2.65
N ASN A 237 0.89 17.31 -1.63
CA ASN A 237 -0.35 16.69 -1.16
C ASN A 237 -1.08 15.91 -2.26
N TRP A 238 -0.34 15.35 -3.22
CA TRP A 238 -0.87 14.39 -4.18
C TRP A 238 -0.81 13.01 -3.57
N VAL A 239 -1.94 12.37 -3.49
CA VAL A 239 -2.13 11.07 -2.87
C VAL A 239 -2.44 10.04 -3.94
N VAL A 240 -1.86 8.86 -3.82
CA VAL A 240 -2.17 7.72 -4.69
C VAL A 240 -2.60 6.51 -3.86
N GLY A 241 -3.40 5.66 -4.50
CA GLY A 241 -3.94 4.49 -3.85
C GLY A 241 -4.72 3.62 -4.82
N ARG A 242 -5.72 2.94 -4.30
CA ARG A 242 -6.68 2.16 -5.07
C ARG A 242 -8.05 2.17 -4.41
N TYR A 243 -9.07 1.87 -5.20
CA TYR A 243 -10.40 1.54 -4.68
C TYR A 243 -11.00 0.37 -5.47
N ALA A 244 -11.88 -0.36 -4.83
CA ALA A 244 -12.68 -1.40 -5.48
C ALA A 244 -14.08 -0.86 -5.76
N ASP A 245 -14.64 -1.22 -6.90
CA ASP A 245 -16.04 -0.95 -7.24
C ASP A 245 -16.95 -2.14 -6.90
N SER A 246 -18.26 -1.97 -7.04
CA SER A 246 -19.26 -3.02 -6.76
C SER A 246 -19.23 -4.20 -7.73
N SER A 247 -18.50 -4.11 -8.85
CA SER A 247 -18.29 -5.23 -9.79
C SER A 247 -17.12 -6.13 -9.37
N GLY A 248 -16.30 -5.69 -8.39
CA GLY A 248 -15.08 -6.34 -7.96
C GLY A 248 -13.83 -5.90 -8.73
N ALA A 249 -13.95 -4.95 -9.67
CA ALA A 249 -12.78 -4.34 -10.31
C ALA A 249 -12.04 -3.43 -9.32
N THR A 250 -10.70 -3.42 -9.42
CA THR A 250 -9.86 -2.55 -8.60
C THR A 250 -9.19 -1.51 -9.50
N HIS A 251 -9.39 -0.26 -9.14
CA HIS A 251 -8.97 0.91 -9.87
C HIS A 251 -7.84 1.65 -9.17
N GLY A 252 -6.85 2.12 -9.90
CA GLY A 252 -5.87 3.06 -9.38
C GLY A 252 -6.53 4.40 -9.03
N LEU A 253 -6.24 4.89 -7.84
CA LEU A 253 -6.78 6.13 -7.30
C LEU A 253 -5.71 7.21 -7.24
N PHE A 254 -5.99 8.38 -7.79
CA PHE A 254 -5.24 9.59 -7.55
C PHE A 254 -6.17 10.59 -6.83
N PHE A 255 -5.75 11.08 -5.69
CA PHE A 255 -6.55 11.94 -4.84
C PHE A 255 -5.78 13.22 -4.50
N VAL A 256 -6.44 14.35 -4.57
CA VAL A 256 -5.92 15.63 -4.09
C VAL A 256 -6.87 16.17 -3.04
N PRO A 257 -6.47 16.22 -1.78
CA PRO A 257 -7.30 16.75 -0.72
C PRO A 257 -7.85 18.16 -1.04
N PRO A 258 -9.04 18.52 -0.57
CA PRO A 258 -9.88 17.70 0.29
C PRO A 258 -10.81 16.71 -0.43
N ASP A 259 -11.07 16.86 -1.75
CA ASP A 259 -12.22 16.23 -2.40
C ASP A 259 -12.03 15.84 -3.88
N ARG A 260 -10.83 15.98 -4.45
CA ARG A 260 -10.61 15.71 -5.88
C ARG A 260 -10.08 14.31 -6.11
N PHE A 261 -10.90 13.45 -6.74
CA PHE A 261 -10.58 12.07 -7.08
C PHE A 261 -10.41 11.87 -8.58
N PHE A 262 -9.46 11.00 -8.97
CA PHE A 262 -9.23 10.60 -10.35
C PHE A 262 -8.94 9.10 -10.39
N THR A 263 -9.50 8.43 -11.38
CA THR A 263 -9.26 7.01 -11.64
C THR A 263 -8.20 6.84 -12.70
N PHE A 264 -7.31 5.91 -12.49
CA PHE A 264 -6.37 5.43 -13.50
C PHE A 264 -6.44 3.91 -13.57
N ASP A 265 -6.74 3.39 -14.77
CA ASP A 265 -6.72 1.97 -15.05
C ASP A 265 -5.62 1.66 -16.07
N TYR A 266 -4.78 0.69 -15.73
CA TYR A 266 -3.80 0.19 -16.69
C TYR A 266 -4.55 -0.50 -17.85
N PRO A 267 -4.22 -0.19 -19.12
CA PRO A 267 -4.96 -0.70 -20.27
C PRO A 267 -5.07 -2.23 -20.30
N GLY A 268 -6.31 -2.73 -20.34
CA GLY A 268 -6.59 -4.16 -20.39
C GLY A 268 -6.53 -4.91 -19.07
N SER A 269 -6.32 -4.21 -17.95
CA SER A 269 -6.30 -4.80 -16.61
C SER A 269 -7.64 -4.63 -15.91
N THR A 270 -8.01 -5.60 -15.07
CA THR A 270 -9.13 -5.50 -14.11
C THR A 270 -8.67 -5.14 -12.70
N PHE A 271 -7.37 -5.04 -12.49
CA PHE A 271 -6.76 -4.65 -11.24
C PHE A 271 -5.63 -3.65 -11.51
N THR A 272 -5.79 -2.44 -11.04
CA THR A 272 -4.74 -1.40 -11.05
C THR A 272 -4.60 -0.80 -9.66
N SER A 273 -3.36 -0.60 -9.21
CA SER A 273 -3.03 0.07 -7.96
C SER A 273 -1.91 1.06 -8.18
N LEU A 274 -2.08 2.28 -7.70
CA LEU A 274 -1.03 3.30 -7.62
C LEU A 274 -0.45 3.25 -6.20
N ASN A 275 0.84 2.94 -6.05
CA ASN A 275 1.39 2.60 -4.73
C ASN A 275 2.29 3.70 -4.15
N GLY A 276 3.10 4.35 -4.95
CA GLY A 276 3.98 5.44 -4.53
C GLY A 276 4.01 6.58 -5.53
N ILE A 277 4.22 7.80 -5.04
CA ILE A 277 4.36 9.01 -5.86
C ILE A 277 5.42 9.91 -5.27
N ASN A 278 6.30 10.48 -6.12
CA ASN A 278 7.29 11.47 -5.71
C ASN A 278 6.91 12.90 -6.12
N ALA A 279 7.72 13.89 -5.70
CA ALA A 279 7.46 15.31 -5.98
C ALA A 279 7.56 15.67 -7.47
N GLN A 280 8.26 14.87 -8.30
CA GLN A 280 8.29 15.03 -9.75
C GLN A 280 7.03 14.49 -10.43
N GLY A 281 6.12 13.86 -9.67
CA GLY A 281 4.91 13.23 -10.18
C GLY A 281 5.17 11.89 -10.88
N LEU A 282 6.32 11.24 -10.59
CA LEU A 282 6.52 9.85 -10.93
C LEU A 282 5.72 8.97 -10.00
N ILE A 283 5.03 7.98 -10.55
CA ILE A 283 4.18 7.04 -9.84
C ILE A 283 4.70 5.63 -10.09
N CYS A 284 4.96 4.87 -9.04
CA CYS A 284 5.07 3.42 -9.14
C CYS A 284 3.74 2.77 -8.79
N GLY A 285 3.43 1.68 -9.46
CA GLY A 285 2.19 0.95 -9.25
C GLY A 285 2.25 -0.45 -9.82
N ARG A 286 1.14 -1.17 -9.71
CA ARG A 286 1.01 -2.52 -10.25
C ARG A 286 -0.32 -2.71 -10.97
N TYR A 287 -0.33 -3.63 -11.92
CA TYR A 287 -1.53 -4.12 -12.57
C TYR A 287 -1.48 -5.65 -12.66
N VAL A 288 -2.63 -6.27 -12.83
CA VAL A 288 -2.74 -7.71 -13.05
C VAL A 288 -3.17 -7.94 -14.48
N ASP A 289 -2.41 -8.78 -15.20
CA ASP A 289 -2.70 -9.15 -16.59
C ASP A 289 -3.84 -10.16 -16.68
N ALA A 290 -4.24 -10.52 -17.90
CA ALA A 290 -5.31 -11.48 -18.17
C ALA A 290 -5.00 -12.92 -17.69
N SER A 291 -3.72 -13.21 -17.40
CA SER A 291 -3.26 -14.50 -16.87
C SER A 291 -3.23 -14.53 -15.35
N GLY A 292 -3.54 -13.40 -14.68
CA GLY A 292 -3.50 -13.27 -13.23
C GLY A 292 -2.12 -12.94 -12.68
N ILE A 293 -1.16 -12.54 -13.54
CA ILE A 293 0.20 -12.17 -13.13
C ILE A 293 0.24 -10.67 -12.81
N ALA A 294 0.84 -10.34 -11.67
CA ALA A 294 1.05 -8.96 -11.25
C ALA A 294 2.40 -8.42 -11.76
N HIS A 295 2.33 -7.29 -12.44
CA HIS A 295 3.45 -6.57 -13.03
C HIS A 295 3.60 -5.19 -12.42
N GLY A 296 4.83 -4.73 -12.25
CA GLY A 296 5.13 -3.36 -11.88
C GLY A 296 5.04 -2.40 -13.07
N PHE A 297 4.69 -1.15 -12.81
CA PHE A 297 4.82 -0.07 -13.79
C PHE A 297 5.36 1.22 -13.15
N LEU A 298 5.99 2.03 -13.98
CA LEU A 298 6.35 3.42 -13.72
C LEU A 298 5.49 4.30 -14.61
N ALA A 299 4.84 5.28 -14.03
CA ALA A 299 4.02 6.27 -14.73
C ALA A 299 4.37 7.70 -14.30
N ARG A 300 3.82 8.69 -14.97
CA ARG A 300 4.00 10.11 -14.65
C ARG A 300 2.70 10.88 -14.78
N VAL A 301 2.47 11.78 -13.85
CA VAL A 301 1.44 12.81 -13.97
C VAL A 301 1.87 13.85 -15.01
N ARG A 302 1.06 14.07 -16.03
CA ARG A 302 1.25 15.09 -17.06
C ARG A 302 0.29 16.26 -16.84
N GLY A 303 0.82 17.48 -16.83
CA GLY A 303 0.04 18.70 -16.60
C GLY A 303 -0.39 18.91 -15.16
N THR A 304 -1.35 19.79 -14.93
CA THR A 304 -2.04 19.90 -13.63
C THR A 304 -2.97 18.71 -13.46
N PRO A 305 -3.13 18.17 -12.22
CA PRO A 305 -4.11 17.12 -11.99
C PRO A 305 -5.45 17.48 -12.60
N PRO A 306 -6.13 16.55 -13.30
CA PRO A 306 -7.37 16.81 -13.99
C PRO A 306 -8.44 17.35 -13.03
N ALA A 307 -9.50 17.99 -13.53
CA ALA A 307 -10.67 18.30 -12.71
C ALA A 307 -11.41 17.02 -12.33
N THR A 308 -12.01 16.98 -11.14
CA THR A 308 -12.80 15.82 -10.67
C THR A 308 -13.84 15.43 -11.73
N PRO A 309 -13.88 14.17 -12.20
CA PRO A 309 -14.95 13.72 -13.09
C PRO A 309 -16.33 13.95 -12.47
N ALA A 310 -17.31 14.36 -13.27
CA ALA A 310 -18.68 14.52 -12.80
C ALA A 310 -19.20 13.18 -12.23
N GLY A 311 -19.70 13.21 -10.99
CA GLY A 311 -20.21 12.02 -10.28
C GLY A 311 -19.24 11.34 -9.34
N MET A 312 -17.99 11.82 -9.24
CA MET A 312 -17.00 11.29 -8.29
C MET A 312 -16.86 12.26 -7.12
N GLU A 313 -17.80 12.19 -6.18
CA GLU A 313 -17.84 13.04 -4.99
C GLU A 313 -17.56 12.18 -3.73
N MET A 314 -17.15 12.82 -2.64
CA MET A 314 -17.03 12.13 -1.35
C MET A 314 -18.41 11.63 -0.88
N LYS A 315 -18.46 10.39 -0.38
CA LYS A 315 -19.62 9.92 0.38
C LYS A 315 -19.75 10.75 1.66
N ALA A 316 -20.93 11.32 1.90
CA ALA A 316 -21.24 11.87 3.22
C ALA A 316 -21.28 10.72 4.23
N PHE A 317 -20.49 10.84 5.29
CA PHE A 317 -20.41 9.84 6.36
C PHE A 317 -21.52 10.04 7.38
N ASP A 318 -22.29 8.99 7.69
CA ASP A 318 -23.19 8.96 8.85
C ASP A 318 -22.48 8.28 10.03
N SER A 319 -22.00 9.10 10.97
CA SER A 319 -21.30 8.65 12.19
C SER A 319 -22.12 7.70 13.07
N ARG A 320 -23.38 7.47 12.76
CA ARG A 320 -24.29 6.58 13.50
C ARG A 320 -24.14 5.10 13.13
N SER A 321 -23.43 4.79 12.04
CA SER A 321 -23.22 3.41 11.58
C SER A 321 -22.05 2.67 12.26
N LEU A 322 -21.29 3.31 13.14
CA LEU A 322 -20.10 2.73 13.79
C LEU A 322 -20.39 1.90 15.07
N VAL A 323 -21.65 1.59 15.37
CA VAL A 323 -22.00 0.91 16.62
C VAL A 323 -22.44 -0.53 16.36
N THR A 324 -21.51 -1.44 16.11
CA THR A 324 -21.59 -2.86 16.54
C THR A 324 -20.23 -3.55 16.34
N PRO A 325 -19.60 -4.14 17.37
CA PRO A 325 -18.37 -4.90 17.18
C PRO A 325 -18.70 -6.28 16.62
N LEU A 326 -18.27 -6.55 15.39
CA LEU A 326 -18.21 -7.90 14.85
C LEU A 326 -16.74 -8.26 14.61
N ASN A 327 -16.37 -9.45 15.07
CA ASN A 327 -15.04 -10.03 14.85
C ASN A 327 -14.74 -10.10 13.35
N PRO A 328 -13.73 -9.40 12.82
CA PRO A 328 -13.42 -9.44 11.39
C PRO A 328 -12.88 -10.82 11.00
N SER A 329 -13.42 -11.37 9.93
CA SER A 329 -12.86 -12.57 9.29
C SER A 329 -11.51 -12.22 8.63
N PRO A 330 -10.45 -13.06 8.77
CA PRO A 330 -9.11 -12.79 8.22
C PRO A 330 -8.98 -12.69 6.70
N SER A 331 -10.08 -12.81 5.96
CA SER A 331 -10.08 -12.89 4.49
C SER A 331 -10.11 -11.54 3.74
N ALA A 332 -10.13 -10.40 4.44
CA ALA A 332 -10.20 -9.07 3.83
C ALA A 332 -8.85 -8.46 3.42
N TRP A 333 -7.75 -9.15 3.66
CA TRP A 333 -6.40 -8.64 3.44
C TRP A 333 -5.96 -8.82 1.99
N GLY A 334 -6.10 -7.81 1.18
CA GLY A 334 -5.57 -7.74 -0.19
C GLY A 334 -4.08 -7.37 -0.28
N GLY A 335 -3.31 -7.74 0.69
CA GLY A 335 -1.87 -7.88 0.75
C GLY A 335 -1.65 -9.10 1.65
N ALA A 336 -0.97 -10.12 1.16
CA ALA A 336 -0.83 -11.38 1.85
C ALA A 336 -0.28 -11.19 3.25
N MET A 337 -1.17 -11.27 4.26
CA MET A 337 -0.70 -11.74 5.56
C MET A 337 -0.85 -13.25 5.58
N PRO A 338 0.13 -14.02 6.09
CA PRO A 338 -0.02 -15.45 6.24
C PRO A 338 -1.20 -15.72 7.17
N ALA A 339 -2.17 -16.53 6.70
CA ALA A 339 -3.25 -17.02 7.53
C ALA A 339 -2.66 -17.87 8.67
N ARG A 340 -3.12 -17.63 9.88
CA ARG A 340 -2.83 -18.47 11.05
C ARG A 340 -3.33 -19.91 10.87
#